data_45ef40704cf24dbc5259c1023abadef1
#
_entry.id   45ef40704cf24dbc5259c1023abadef1
#
_cell.length_a   1.000
_cell.length_b   1.000
_cell.length_c   1.000
_cell.angle_alpha   90.00
_cell.angle_beta   90.00
_cell.angle_gamma   90.00
#
_symmetry.space_group_name_H-M   'P 1'
#
loop_
_entity.id
_entity.type
_entity.pdbx_description
1 polymer ?
#
loop_
_entity_poly.entity_id
_entity_poly.type
_entity_poly.pdbx_seq_one_letter_code
_entity_poly.pdbx_strand_id
1 'polypeptide(L)'
;MSLKPFGASAFAACALLCLSLLMPGPARSEEKGIVMKFTFPTINDQVHQFAKNYAAAVEKDSGGRIKAELYPASQLGSIPRQIEGVQFGAIQCAIIPPEFFVGIDERFQLLAAPGLITSFAHGQRVAGDAAVQKIMLSLGAKKGLHGAGLFYALPSSVIAKSAIRHLADFKGKKIRIFASDFQTQAFERLGATPVAMSLSDVLPAIQQGAIDGAVSGLTVYTTMHYQDAAKYVTDTGQPAIFLIVELSAKWRASLPKDLQQIVDRDAAKQAVAINPYDAQFYKDQRKIWVERGGEFISLPPDEQSAMMEDMGNVGEVVTKDKPALRDAFMAIVAAAKRLR
;
A
#
# COMPACT_ATOMS: atom_id res chain seq x y z
N MET A 1 60.27 -68.60 49.16
CA MET A 1 58.84 -68.34 49.14
C MET A 1 58.59 -67.42 47.94
N SER A 2 58.05 -67.95 46.85
CA SER A 2 57.92 -67.34 45.51
C SER A 2 56.52 -66.79 45.35
N LEU A 3 56.40 -65.52 44.99
CA LEU A 3 55.17 -64.91 44.56
C LEU A 3 55.31 -64.64 43.06
N LYS A 4 54.45 -65.28 42.27
CA LYS A 4 54.30 -65.08 40.82
C LYS A 4 53.45 -63.87 40.56
N PRO A 5 53.67 -63.08 39.48
CA PRO A 5 52.81 -61.98 39.07
C PRO A 5 51.66 -62.51 38.24
N PHE A 6 50.45 -62.05 38.54
CA PHE A 6 49.25 -62.26 37.77
C PHE A 6 49.16 -61.19 36.64
N GLY A 7 48.70 -61.66 35.47
CA GLY A 7 48.78 -60.98 34.20
C GLY A 7 47.85 -59.78 34.01
N ALA A 8 48.40 -58.79 33.34
CA ALA A 8 47.77 -57.61 32.76
C ALA A 8 47.35 -57.91 31.31
N SER A 9 46.14 -58.44 31.05
CA SER A 9 45.69 -58.71 29.67
C SER A 9 44.20 -58.70 29.47
N ALA A 10 43.40 -57.93 30.26
CA ALA A 10 41.94 -57.90 30.10
C ALA A 10 41.30 -56.52 30.04
N PHE A 11 42.06 -55.43 29.89
CA PHE A 11 41.53 -54.04 29.87
C PHE A 11 41.65 -53.31 28.53
N ALA A 12 42.20 -53.91 27.47
CA ALA A 12 42.43 -53.23 26.20
C ALA A 12 41.32 -53.43 25.16
N ALA A 13 40.30 -54.26 25.38
CA ALA A 13 39.28 -54.57 24.34
C ALA A 13 37.97 -53.79 24.46
N CYS A 14 37.70 -53.07 25.55
CA CYS A 14 36.45 -52.28 25.70
C CYS A 14 36.58 -50.79 25.35
N ALA A 15 37.78 -50.27 25.12
CA ALA A 15 37.99 -48.84 24.83
C ALA A 15 37.82 -48.45 23.35
N LEU A 16 37.75 -49.42 22.43
CA LEU A 16 37.67 -49.16 20.96
C LEU A 16 36.25 -49.17 20.39
N LEU A 17 35.24 -49.59 21.19
CA LEU A 17 33.82 -49.63 20.69
C LEU A 17 32.99 -48.39 21.00
N CYS A 18 33.50 -47.42 21.78
CA CYS A 18 32.74 -46.18 22.12
C CYS A 18 33.16 -44.96 21.33
N LEU A 19 34.07 -45.04 20.35
CA LEU A 19 34.58 -43.87 19.59
C LEU A 19 33.90 -43.69 18.21
N SER A 20 32.93 -44.54 17.86
CA SER A 20 32.28 -44.50 16.53
C SER A 20 30.90 -43.85 16.50
N LEU A 21 30.44 -43.21 17.58
CA LEU A 21 29.08 -42.62 17.70
C LEU A 21 29.09 -41.07 17.77
N LEU A 22 30.22 -40.41 17.60
CA LEU A 22 30.30 -38.93 17.47
C LEU A 22 30.69 -38.52 16.04
N MET A 23 29.95 -39.02 15.04
CA MET A 23 29.91 -38.29 13.78
C MET A 23 29.10 -37.03 14.00
N PRO A 24 29.65 -35.82 13.90
CA PRO A 24 28.81 -34.63 13.82
C PRO A 24 27.90 -34.82 12.59
N GLY A 25 26.61 -34.91 12.81
CA GLY A 25 25.62 -34.83 11.73
C GLY A 25 25.96 -33.62 10.86
N PRO A 26 25.66 -33.64 9.55
CA PRO A 26 25.93 -32.51 8.68
C PRO A 26 25.40 -31.25 9.35
N ALA A 27 26.32 -30.35 9.70
CA ALA A 27 25.95 -29.03 10.20
C ALA A 27 24.99 -28.45 9.17
N ARG A 28 23.70 -28.43 9.49
CA ARG A 28 22.70 -27.74 8.68
C ARG A 28 23.13 -26.28 8.75
N SER A 29 23.84 -25.85 7.73
CA SER A 29 24.11 -24.43 7.52
C SER A 29 22.76 -23.75 7.69
N GLU A 30 22.58 -22.93 8.72
CA GLU A 30 21.47 -22.01 8.80
C GLU A 30 21.59 -21.12 7.56
N GLU A 31 20.86 -21.50 6.51
CA GLU A 31 20.73 -20.67 5.34
C GLU A 31 20.14 -19.36 5.85
N LYS A 32 20.97 -18.31 5.88
CA LYS A 32 20.51 -16.97 6.30
C LYS A 32 19.26 -16.67 5.49
N GLY A 33 18.12 -16.63 6.17
CA GLY A 33 16.84 -16.42 5.52
C GLY A 33 16.88 -15.15 4.67
N ILE A 34 16.26 -15.19 3.49
CA ILE A 34 16.16 -14.06 2.58
C ILE A 34 15.24 -13.02 3.25
N VAL A 35 15.74 -11.82 3.52
CA VAL A 35 14.94 -10.76 4.13
C VAL A 35 14.07 -10.08 3.08
N MET A 36 12.79 -9.88 3.42
CA MET A 36 11.82 -9.09 2.66
C MET A 36 11.30 -7.94 3.52
N LYS A 37 11.81 -6.73 3.28
CA LYS A 37 11.36 -5.51 3.96
C LYS A 37 10.14 -4.95 3.26
N PHE A 38 9.08 -4.76 4.03
CA PHE A 38 7.84 -4.13 3.60
C PHE A 38 7.80 -2.69 4.09
N THR A 39 7.51 -1.74 3.23
CA THR A 39 7.30 -0.35 3.61
C THR A 39 5.93 0.14 3.17
N PHE A 40 5.32 0.96 4.00
CA PHE A 40 4.04 1.62 3.72
C PHE A 40 3.86 2.86 4.61
N PRO A 41 3.08 3.87 4.14
CA PRO A 41 3.05 5.18 4.80
C PRO A 41 2.16 5.25 6.04
N THR A 42 1.31 4.25 6.28
CA THR A 42 0.28 4.25 7.33
C THR A 42 0.56 3.23 8.43
N ILE A 43 -0.23 3.22 9.50
CA ILE A 43 -0.13 2.27 10.61
C ILE A 43 -1.52 1.96 11.17
N ASN A 44 -1.70 0.71 11.64
CA ASN A 44 -2.93 0.23 12.30
C ASN A 44 -4.21 0.38 11.45
N ASP A 45 -4.06 0.39 10.14
CA ASP A 45 -5.13 0.47 9.16
C ASP A 45 -5.16 -0.78 8.25
N GLN A 46 -5.98 -0.74 7.21
CA GLN A 46 -6.12 -1.83 6.26
C GLN A 46 -4.83 -2.12 5.49
N VAL A 47 -3.99 -1.10 5.24
CA VAL A 47 -2.69 -1.31 4.57
C VAL A 47 -1.75 -2.11 5.45
N HIS A 48 -1.71 -1.77 6.75
CA HIS A 48 -0.92 -2.50 7.73
C HIS A 48 -1.46 -3.93 7.92
N GLN A 49 -2.79 -4.13 7.91
CA GLN A 49 -3.37 -5.47 7.99
C GLN A 49 -3.06 -6.30 6.75
N PHE A 50 -3.15 -5.70 5.55
CA PHE A 50 -2.70 -6.34 4.32
C PHE A 50 -1.24 -6.78 4.40
N ALA A 51 -0.35 -5.87 4.83
CA ALA A 51 1.09 -6.16 4.97
C ALA A 51 1.35 -7.33 5.93
N LYS A 52 0.65 -7.39 7.08
CA LYS A 52 0.73 -8.52 8.02
C LYS A 52 0.29 -9.84 7.38
N ASN A 53 -0.84 -9.82 6.67
CA ASN A 53 -1.38 -11.01 6.03
C ASN A 53 -0.44 -11.52 4.92
N TYR A 54 0.09 -10.60 4.10
CA TYR A 54 1.00 -10.93 3.02
C TYR A 54 2.34 -11.45 3.56
N ALA A 55 2.93 -10.78 4.55
CA ALA A 55 4.14 -11.23 5.24
C ALA A 55 3.99 -12.65 5.81
N ALA A 56 2.92 -12.89 6.55
CA ALA A 56 2.65 -14.21 7.13
C ALA A 56 2.46 -15.31 6.06
N ALA A 57 1.79 -14.98 4.93
CA ALA A 57 1.62 -15.91 3.82
C ALA A 57 2.97 -16.26 3.18
N VAL A 58 3.80 -15.27 2.88
CA VAL A 58 5.13 -15.47 2.28
C VAL A 58 6.05 -16.26 3.21
N GLU A 59 6.09 -15.95 4.50
CA GLU A 59 6.89 -16.71 5.47
C GLU A 59 6.47 -18.18 5.53
N LYS A 60 5.16 -18.42 5.64
CA LYS A 60 4.58 -19.76 5.69
C LYS A 60 4.86 -20.54 4.41
N ASP A 61 4.50 -19.98 3.26
CA ASP A 61 4.51 -20.68 1.98
C ASP A 61 5.93 -20.86 1.43
N SER A 62 6.88 -19.99 1.85
CA SER A 62 8.30 -20.20 1.58
C SER A 62 8.97 -21.25 2.48
N GLY A 63 8.24 -21.80 3.47
CA GLY A 63 8.81 -22.69 4.49
C GLY A 63 9.84 -21.98 5.37
N GLY A 64 9.66 -20.66 5.59
CA GLY A 64 10.55 -19.84 6.40
C GLY A 64 11.85 -19.42 5.68
N ARG A 65 12.01 -19.70 4.40
CA ARG A 65 13.18 -19.23 3.61
C ARG A 65 13.17 -17.72 3.39
N ILE A 66 11.99 -17.10 3.35
CA ILE A 66 11.84 -15.63 3.36
C ILE A 66 11.43 -15.21 4.77
N LYS A 67 12.09 -14.18 5.31
CA LYS A 67 11.76 -13.52 6.57
C LYS A 67 11.23 -12.12 6.28
N ALA A 68 10.01 -11.84 6.73
CA ALA A 68 9.34 -10.57 6.50
C ALA A 68 9.62 -9.58 7.63
N GLU A 69 9.97 -8.35 7.27
CA GLU A 69 10.15 -7.24 8.21
C GLU A 69 9.21 -6.10 7.81
N LEU A 70 8.34 -5.68 8.72
CA LEU A 70 7.34 -4.63 8.46
C LEU A 70 7.82 -3.28 8.98
N TYR A 71 7.80 -2.27 8.14
CA TYR A 71 8.17 -0.89 8.43
C TYR A 71 7.01 0.07 8.13
N PRO A 72 6.00 0.15 9.03
CA PRO A 72 4.84 1.03 8.90
C PRO A 72 5.19 2.50 9.11
N ALA A 73 4.19 3.38 8.92
CA ALA A 73 4.26 4.81 9.25
C ALA A 73 5.49 5.51 8.66
N SER A 74 5.88 5.16 7.44
CA SER A 74 7.04 5.75 6.75
C SER A 74 8.38 5.60 7.50
N GLN A 75 8.57 4.54 8.30
CA GLN A 75 9.82 4.32 9.06
C GLN A 75 11.08 4.23 8.18
N LEU A 76 10.94 3.86 6.91
CA LEU A 76 12.04 3.83 5.95
C LEU A 76 12.17 5.13 5.11
N GLY A 77 11.58 6.22 5.59
CA GLY A 77 11.62 7.52 4.95
C GLY A 77 10.32 7.94 4.27
N SER A 78 10.30 9.13 3.66
CA SER A 78 9.15 9.64 2.91
C SER A 78 8.79 8.73 1.73
N ILE A 79 7.56 8.86 1.20
CA ILE A 79 7.10 8.02 0.09
C ILE A 79 8.08 8.01 -1.10
N PRO A 80 8.62 9.15 -1.58
CA PRO A 80 9.62 9.13 -2.65
C PRO A 80 10.88 8.30 -2.29
N ARG A 81 11.35 8.37 -1.03
CA ARG A 81 12.49 7.57 -0.58
C ARG A 81 12.17 6.06 -0.53
N GLN A 82 10.96 5.72 -0.14
CA GLN A 82 10.50 4.32 -0.15
C GLN A 82 10.48 3.77 -1.59
N ILE A 83 9.95 4.53 -2.54
CA ILE A 83 9.91 4.17 -3.97
C ILE A 83 11.31 3.98 -4.53
N GLU A 84 12.22 4.93 -4.27
CA GLU A 84 13.62 4.86 -4.66
C GLU A 84 14.29 3.60 -4.07
N GLY A 85 14.03 3.32 -2.78
CA GLY A 85 14.53 2.13 -2.10
C GLY A 85 14.10 0.81 -2.77
N VAL A 86 12.85 0.74 -3.26
CA VAL A 86 12.37 -0.42 -4.03
C VAL A 86 13.03 -0.52 -5.39
N GLN A 87 13.15 0.58 -6.13
CA GLN A 87 13.79 0.59 -7.44
C GLN A 87 15.25 0.07 -7.39
N PHE A 88 15.99 0.44 -6.35
CA PHE A 88 17.39 0.02 -6.19
C PHE A 88 17.59 -1.28 -5.41
N GLY A 89 16.52 -1.82 -4.82
CA GLY A 89 16.56 -3.12 -4.10
C GLY A 89 16.97 -3.02 -2.63
N ALA A 90 17.07 -1.82 -2.05
CA ALA A 90 17.28 -1.62 -0.62
C ALA A 90 16.03 -1.97 0.21
N ILE A 91 14.84 -1.83 -0.41
CA ILE A 91 13.53 -2.23 0.10
C ILE A 91 12.96 -3.25 -0.88
N GLN A 92 12.34 -4.32 -0.38
CA GLN A 92 11.88 -5.42 -1.21
C GLN A 92 10.43 -5.24 -1.66
N CYS A 93 9.59 -4.59 -0.83
CA CYS A 93 8.16 -4.41 -1.09
C CYS A 93 7.69 -3.05 -0.59
N ALA A 94 6.97 -2.30 -1.45
CA ALA A 94 6.23 -1.12 -1.06
C ALA A 94 4.73 -1.30 -1.33
N ILE A 95 3.90 -0.82 -0.40
CA ILE A 95 2.44 -0.81 -0.52
C ILE A 95 2.00 0.64 -0.40
N ILE A 96 1.78 1.29 -1.55
CA ILE A 96 1.64 2.75 -1.66
C ILE A 96 0.54 3.07 -2.67
N PRO A 97 -0.21 4.19 -2.54
CA PRO A 97 -1.11 4.63 -3.60
C PRO A 97 -0.37 4.83 -4.93
N PRO A 98 -0.92 4.32 -6.06
CA PRO A 98 -0.22 4.35 -7.35
C PRO A 98 0.18 5.77 -7.79
N GLU A 99 -0.57 6.79 -7.43
CA GLU A 99 -0.32 8.18 -7.82
C GLU A 99 1.05 8.71 -7.40
N PHE A 100 1.68 8.12 -6.40
CA PHE A 100 3.04 8.52 -6.00
C PHE A 100 4.14 8.01 -6.94
N PHE A 101 3.80 7.11 -7.87
CA PHE A 101 4.73 6.59 -8.87
C PHE A 101 4.65 7.34 -10.22
N VAL A 102 3.90 8.43 -10.35
CA VAL A 102 3.73 9.16 -11.62
C VAL A 102 5.05 9.69 -12.19
N GLY A 103 6.04 9.99 -11.36
CA GLY A 103 7.40 10.34 -11.81
C GLY A 103 8.15 9.22 -12.51
N ILE A 104 7.69 7.96 -12.35
CA ILE A 104 8.25 6.78 -13.02
C ILE A 104 7.47 6.47 -14.29
N ASP A 105 6.13 6.50 -14.21
CA ASP A 105 5.22 6.31 -15.34
C ASP A 105 3.92 7.07 -15.04
N GLU A 106 3.56 8.05 -15.87
CA GLU A 106 2.38 8.89 -15.65
C GLU A 106 1.06 8.09 -15.60
N ARG A 107 1.04 6.87 -16.12
CA ARG A 107 -0.14 6.00 -16.09
C ARG A 107 -0.49 5.46 -14.70
N PHE A 108 0.39 5.59 -13.71
CA PHE A 108 0.06 5.23 -12.34
C PHE A 108 -1.10 6.05 -11.75
N GLN A 109 -1.42 7.21 -12.29
CA GLN A 109 -2.55 8.04 -11.83
C GLN A 109 -3.93 7.62 -12.38
N LEU A 110 -4.02 6.64 -13.28
CA LEU A 110 -5.23 6.32 -14.03
C LEU A 110 -6.46 6.02 -13.15
N LEU A 111 -6.25 5.42 -11.98
CA LEU A 111 -7.32 5.06 -11.05
C LEU A 111 -7.80 6.24 -10.19
N ALA A 112 -7.11 7.39 -10.23
CA ALA A 112 -7.45 8.59 -9.48
C ALA A 112 -8.49 9.50 -10.19
N ALA A 113 -9.01 9.08 -11.34
CA ALA A 113 -10.00 9.88 -12.06
C ALA A 113 -11.31 9.97 -11.26
N PRO A 114 -11.83 11.19 -10.99
CA PRO A 114 -13.13 11.35 -10.33
C PRO A 114 -14.25 10.69 -11.14
N GLY A 115 -15.23 10.11 -10.45
CA GLY A 115 -16.37 9.43 -11.09
C GLY A 115 -16.08 8.04 -11.66
N LEU A 116 -14.82 7.61 -11.65
CA LEU A 116 -14.45 6.27 -12.11
C LEU A 116 -15.09 5.18 -11.23
N ILE A 117 -15.07 5.35 -9.92
CA ILE A 117 -15.60 4.42 -8.93
C ILE A 117 -16.87 4.97 -8.30
N THR A 118 -17.93 4.17 -8.24
CA THR A 118 -19.27 4.60 -7.80
C THR A 118 -19.70 4.00 -6.45
N SER A 119 -19.00 2.99 -5.97
CA SER A 119 -19.27 2.37 -4.66
C SER A 119 -18.07 1.55 -4.19
N PHE A 120 -18.08 1.18 -2.91
CA PHE A 120 -17.03 0.33 -2.33
C PHE A 120 -16.90 -1.00 -3.09
N ALA A 121 -18.02 -1.70 -3.29
CA ALA A 121 -18.02 -2.97 -4.03
C ALA A 121 -17.60 -2.80 -5.50
N HIS A 122 -17.93 -1.66 -6.13
CA HIS A 122 -17.47 -1.36 -7.48
C HIS A 122 -15.95 -1.20 -7.53
N GLY A 123 -15.35 -0.45 -6.58
CA GLY A 123 -13.89 -0.31 -6.48
C GLY A 123 -13.17 -1.63 -6.34
N GLN A 124 -13.69 -2.54 -5.51
CA GLN A 124 -13.15 -3.88 -5.35
C GLN A 124 -13.23 -4.73 -6.64
N ARG A 125 -14.35 -4.66 -7.37
CA ARG A 125 -14.47 -5.35 -8.67
C ARG A 125 -13.48 -4.79 -9.70
N VAL A 126 -13.34 -3.46 -9.76
CA VAL A 126 -12.39 -2.81 -10.68
C VAL A 126 -10.95 -3.17 -10.34
N ALA A 127 -10.56 -3.18 -9.05
CA ALA A 127 -9.22 -3.62 -8.63
C ALA A 127 -8.93 -5.08 -9.00
N GLY A 128 -9.93 -5.96 -8.95
CA GLY A 128 -9.81 -7.37 -9.31
C GLY A 128 -9.92 -7.68 -10.82
N ASP A 129 -10.27 -6.70 -11.66
CA ASP A 129 -10.45 -6.92 -13.10
C ASP A 129 -9.13 -7.21 -13.81
N ALA A 130 -9.10 -8.28 -14.61
CA ALA A 130 -7.87 -8.74 -15.26
C ALA A 130 -7.25 -7.71 -16.21
N ALA A 131 -8.06 -6.90 -16.91
CA ALA A 131 -7.56 -5.87 -17.80
C ALA A 131 -6.95 -4.69 -17.00
N VAL A 132 -7.58 -4.29 -15.91
CA VAL A 132 -7.04 -3.26 -14.99
C VAL A 132 -5.74 -3.74 -14.36
N GLN A 133 -5.71 -4.95 -13.82
CA GLN A 133 -4.51 -5.57 -13.25
C GLN A 133 -3.38 -5.62 -14.28
N LYS A 134 -3.66 -6.09 -15.51
CA LYS A 134 -2.65 -6.16 -16.58
C LYS A 134 -2.04 -4.79 -16.89
N ILE A 135 -2.84 -3.73 -16.93
CA ILE A 135 -2.34 -2.37 -17.16
C ILE A 135 -1.50 -1.94 -15.96
N MET A 136 -2.08 -1.92 -14.76
CA MET A 136 -1.46 -1.32 -13.57
C MET A 136 -0.20 -2.05 -13.13
N LEU A 137 -0.21 -3.40 -13.09
CA LEU A 137 0.93 -4.19 -12.62
C LEU A 137 2.08 -4.27 -13.64
N SER A 138 1.87 -3.84 -14.89
CA SER A 138 2.94 -3.75 -15.89
C SER A 138 3.74 -2.45 -15.80
N LEU A 139 3.24 -1.45 -15.04
CA LEU A 139 3.88 -0.14 -14.96
C LEU A 139 5.20 -0.21 -14.19
N GLY A 140 6.13 0.65 -14.53
CA GLY A 140 7.42 0.73 -13.84
C GLY A 140 8.39 -0.43 -14.06
N ALA A 141 8.02 -1.48 -14.82
CA ALA A 141 8.86 -2.68 -15.02
C ALA A 141 10.26 -2.36 -15.59
N LYS A 142 10.35 -1.39 -16.50
CA LYS A 142 11.64 -0.91 -17.07
C LYS A 142 12.42 0.02 -16.13
N LYS A 143 11.86 0.32 -14.97
CA LYS A 143 12.39 1.25 -13.97
C LYS A 143 12.65 0.58 -12.62
N GLY A 144 12.82 -0.75 -12.61
CA GLY A 144 13.18 -1.51 -11.41
C GLY A 144 12.03 -1.93 -10.51
N LEU A 145 10.78 -1.76 -10.95
CA LEU A 145 9.57 -2.16 -10.24
C LEU A 145 8.96 -3.45 -10.82
N HIS A 146 8.27 -4.20 -9.97
CA HIS A 146 7.46 -5.35 -10.37
C HIS A 146 6.13 -5.31 -9.60
N GLY A 147 5.06 -4.96 -10.31
CA GLY A 147 3.71 -4.94 -9.73
C GLY A 147 3.23 -6.35 -9.39
N ALA A 148 2.92 -6.60 -8.12
CA ALA A 148 2.52 -7.91 -7.60
C ALA A 148 1.06 -7.96 -7.13
N GLY A 149 0.43 -6.82 -6.86
CA GLY A 149 -0.96 -6.76 -6.41
C GLY A 149 -1.54 -5.35 -6.50
N LEU A 150 -2.85 -5.29 -6.66
CA LEU A 150 -3.63 -4.05 -6.67
C LEU A 150 -4.93 -4.31 -5.91
N PHE A 151 -5.29 -3.42 -4.97
CA PHE A 151 -6.55 -3.51 -4.27
C PHE A 151 -7.16 -2.12 -4.04
N TYR A 152 -8.50 -2.08 -3.93
CA TYR A 152 -9.23 -0.88 -3.58
C TYR A 152 -9.29 -0.79 -2.05
N ALA A 153 -8.84 0.32 -1.48
CA ALA A 153 -8.81 0.50 -0.04
C ALA A 153 -10.08 1.16 0.49
N LEU A 154 -10.44 2.35 -0.03
CA LEU A 154 -11.57 3.13 0.46
C LEU A 154 -11.85 4.36 -0.41
N PRO A 155 -13.04 5.01 -0.27
CA PRO A 155 -13.26 6.34 -0.81
C PRO A 155 -12.39 7.37 -0.08
N SER A 156 -11.95 8.40 -0.80
CA SER A 156 -11.27 9.51 -0.14
C SER A 156 -12.26 10.47 0.53
N SER A 157 -11.72 11.25 1.43
CA SER A 157 -12.38 12.37 2.08
C SER A 157 -11.36 13.50 2.29
N VAL A 158 -11.84 14.68 2.63
CA VAL A 158 -10.98 15.82 2.93
C VAL A 158 -11.06 16.13 4.41
N ILE A 159 -9.93 16.04 5.11
CA ILE A 159 -9.81 16.57 6.48
C ILE A 159 -9.40 18.03 6.42
N ALA A 160 -9.98 18.89 7.27
CA ALA A 160 -9.63 20.31 7.35
C ALA A 160 -9.75 20.87 8.78
N LYS A 161 -9.03 21.97 9.03
CA LYS A 161 -9.11 22.72 10.31
C LYS A 161 -10.44 23.44 10.49
N SER A 162 -11.06 23.89 9.39
CA SER A 162 -12.40 24.47 9.35
C SER A 162 -13.35 23.56 8.57
N ALA A 163 -14.59 23.50 9.00
CA ALA A 163 -15.60 22.68 8.33
C ALA A 163 -15.78 23.10 6.86
N ILE A 164 -15.82 22.10 5.98
CA ILE A 164 -16.17 22.25 4.57
C ILE A 164 -17.56 21.60 4.42
N ARG A 165 -18.60 22.41 4.44
CA ARG A 165 -19.99 21.96 4.40
C ARG A 165 -20.62 22.13 3.02
N HIS A 166 -20.05 23.04 2.22
CA HIS A 166 -20.48 23.41 0.89
C HIS A 166 -19.30 23.41 -0.07
N LEU A 167 -19.56 23.25 -1.38
CA LEU A 167 -18.50 23.33 -2.39
C LEU A 167 -17.76 24.68 -2.37
N ALA A 168 -18.48 25.76 -2.06
CA ALA A 168 -17.92 27.10 -1.94
C ALA A 168 -16.84 27.21 -0.85
N ASP A 169 -16.89 26.33 0.17
CA ASP A 169 -15.92 26.33 1.28
C ASP A 169 -14.53 25.85 0.85
N PHE A 170 -14.39 25.20 -0.31
CA PHE A 170 -13.10 24.82 -0.86
C PHE A 170 -12.31 26.04 -1.40
N LYS A 171 -13.00 27.11 -1.78
CA LYS A 171 -12.40 28.25 -2.43
C LYS A 171 -11.25 28.87 -1.61
N GLY A 172 -10.07 28.96 -2.23
CA GLY A 172 -8.88 29.54 -1.63
C GLY A 172 -8.17 28.67 -0.59
N LYS A 173 -8.69 27.48 -0.25
CA LYS A 173 -8.04 26.56 0.68
C LYS A 173 -6.85 25.85 0.01
N LYS A 174 -5.76 25.75 0.73
CA LYS A 174 -4.61 24.91 0.35
C LYS A 174 -4.89 23.48 0.80
N ILE A 175 -5.20 22.61 -0.14
CA ILE A 175 -5.53 21.21 0.13
C ILE A 175 -4.41 20.29 -0.34
N ARG A 176 -3.84 19.52 0.58
CA ARG A 176 -2.87 18.51 0.20
C ARG A 176 -3.54 17.40 -0.61
N ILE A 177 -2.92 17.04 -1.71
CA ILE A 177 -3.32 15.95 -2.59
C ILE A 177 -2.20 14.91 -2.73
N PHE A 178 -2.48 13.78 -3.39
CA PHE A 178 -1.46 12.86 -3.88
C PHE A 178 -0.78 13.47 -5.13
N ALA A 179 0.26 12.85 -5.64
CA ALA A 179 0.98 13.35 -6.80
C ALA A 179 0.25 12.96 -8.11
N SER A 180 -0.92 13.57 -8.39
CA SER A 180 -1.78 13.23 -9.54
C SER A 180 -2.32 14.47 -10.23
N ASP A 181 -2.14 14.54 -11.56
CA ASP A 181 -2.75 15.59 -12.39
C ASP A 181 -4.29 15.55 -12.31
N PHE A 182 -4.87 14.35 -12.14
CA PHE A 182 -6.32 14.19 -11.99
C PHE A 182 -6.81 14.83 -10.70
N GLN A 183 -6.10 14.62 -9.58
CA GLN A 183 -6.44 15.28 -8.32
C GLN A 183 -6.18 16.78 -8.38
N THR A 184 -5.07 17.20 -8.98
CA THR A 184 -4.76 18.63 -9.19
C THR A 184 -5.91 19.31 -9.90
N GLN A 185 -6.30 18.82 -11.08
CA GLN A 185 -7.39 19.39 -11.86
C GLN A 185 -8.73 19.36 -11.13
N ALA A 186 -9.01 18.29 -10.37
CA ALA A 186 -10.27 18.17 -9.61
C ALA A 186 -10.35 19.24 -8.51
N PHE A 187 -9.30 19.44 -7.73
CA PHE A 187 -9.31 20.42 -6.64
C PHE A 187 -9.21 21.88 -7.12
N GLU A 188 -8.55 22.13 -8.24
CA GLU A 188 -8.58 23.45 -8.90
C GLU A 188 -9.99 23.85 -9.34
N ARG A 189 -10.80 22.93 -9.85
CA ARG A 189 -12.21 23.19 -10.20
C ARG A 189 -13.08 23.54 -8.98
N LEU A 190 -12.77 22.98 -7.81
CA LEU A 190 -13.39 23.40 -6.56
C LEU A 190 -12.91 24.76 -6.05
N GLY A 191 -11.98 25.41 -6.76
CA GLY A 191 -11.37 26.68 -6.35
C GLY A 191 -10.35 26.55 -5.22
N ALA A 192 -9.92 25.35 -4.90
CA ALA A 192 -8.84 25.09 -3.95
C ALA A 192 -7.47 25.22 -4.61
N THR A 193 -6.42 25.36 -3.81
CA THR A 193 -5.02 25.28 -4.24
C THR A 193 -4.47 23.92 -3.88
N PRO A 194 -4.33 22.98 -4.82
CA PRO A 194 -3.78 21.65 -4.53
C PRO A 194 -2.27 21.72 -4.27
N VAL A 195 -1.80 20.94 -3.27
CA VAL A 195 -0.39 20.85 -2.89
C VAL A 195 0.00 19.37 -2.78
N ALA A 196 0.79 18.85 -3.71
CA ALA A 196 1.30 17.49 -3.65
C ALA A 196 2.35 17.35 -2.55
N MET A 197 2.15 16.40 -1.61
CA MET A 197 3.13 16.15 -0.54
C MET A 197 3.01 14.73 0.00
N SER A 198 4.12 14.22 0.57
CA SER A 198 4.15 12.92 1.23
C SER A 198 3.26 12.90 2.48
N LEU A 199 2.70 11.73 2.84
CA LEU A 199 1.82 11.61 4.01
C LEU A 199 2.53 11.99 5.32
N SER A 200 3.82 11.70 5.44
CA SER A 200 4.65 12.05 6.62
C SER A 200 4.67 13.55 6.93
N ASP A 201 4.46 14.38 5.92
CA ASP A 201 4.59 15.84 6.03
C ASP A 201 3.23 16.51 6.29
N VAL A 202 2.12 15.76 6.13
CA VAL A 202 0.75 16.33 6.17
C VAL A 202 0.37 16.83 7.55
N LEU A 203 0.52 16.01 8.59
CA LEU A 203 0.11 16.40 9.94
C LEU A 203 0.90 17.62 10.46
N PRO A 204 2.24 17.68 10.34
CA PRO A 204 3.00 18.89 10.64
C PRO A 204 2.56 20.11 9.82
N ALA A 205 2.29 19.96 8.52
CA ALA A 205 1.86 21.05 7.66
C ALA A 205 0.48 21.61 8.06
N ILE A 206 -0.46 20.76 8.45
CA ILE A 206 -1.76 21.19 9.02
C ILE A 206 -1.54 21.94 10.34
N GLN A 207 -0.74 21.41 11.25
CA GLN A 207 -0.48 22.04 12.56
C GLN A 207 0.14 23.43 12.42
N GLN A 208 1.10 23.56 11.50
CA GLN A 208 1.80 24.83 11.22
C GLN A 208 0.97 25.80 10.36
N GLY A 209 -0.18 25.38 9.81
CA GLY A 209 -1.01 26.19 8.92
C GLY A 209 -0.40 26.39 7.51
N ALA A 210 0.55 25.55 7.11
CA ALA A 210 1.09 25.57 5.74
C ALA A 210 0.06 25.09 4.72
N ILE A 211 -0.87 24.20 5.14
CA ILE A 211 -2.04 23.75 4.41
C ILE A 211 -3.29 23.84 5.31
N ASP A 212 -4.46 24.02 4.70
CA ASP A 212 -5.74 24.12 5.38
C ASP A 212 -6.39 22.76 5.60
N GLY A 213 -6.06 21.79 4.77
CA GLY A 213 -6.61 20.45 4.81
C GLY A 213 -5.85 19.47 3.91
N ALA A 214 -6.32 18.22 3.88
CA ALA A 214 -5.68 17.17 3.12
C ALA A 214 -6.68 16.14 2.60
N VAL A 215 -6.44 15.61 1.40
CA VAL A 215 -7.07 14.41 0.88
C VAL A 215 -6.37 13.19 1.44
N SER A 216 -7.13 12.26 2.00
CA SER A 216 -6.75 10.88 2.28
C SER A 216 -8.01 10.07 2.62
N GLY A 217 -7.84 8.91 3.21
CA GLY A 217 -8.95 8.12 3.73
C GLY A 217 -9.24 8.37 5.19
N LEU A 218 -10.51 8.28 5.58
CA LEU A 218 -10.94 8.42 6.97
C LEU A 218 -10.15 7.50 7.93
N THR A 219 -9.84 6.29 7.49
CA THR A 219 -9.08 5.32 8.30
C THR A 219 -7.69 5.84 8.67
N VAL A 220 -7.02 6.55 7.74
CA VAL A 220 -5.73 7.19 7.97
C VAL A 220 -5.85 8.28 9.04
N TYR A 221 -6.87 9.13 8.92
CA TYR A 221 -7.09 10.21 9.89
C TYR A 221 -7.32 9.67 11.31
N THR A 222 -8.11 8.61 11.42
CA THR A 222 -8.45 8.01 12.71
C THR A 222 -7.27 7.29 13.34
N THR A 223 -6.56 6.46 12.58
CA THR A 223 -5.46 5.62 13.10
C THR A 223 -4.18 6.40 13.36
N MET A 224 -3.98 7.52 12.66
CA MET A 224 -2.84 8.42 12.84
C MET A 224 -3.17 9.68 13.67
N HIS A 225 -4.31 9.69 14.37
CA HIS A 225 -4.71 10.72 15.32
C HIS A 225 -4.77 12.16 14.76
N TYR A 226 -5.25 12.31 13.51
CA TYR A 226 -5.37 13.64 12.90
C TYR A 226 -6.37 14.56 13.59
N GLN A 227 -7.33 14.02 14.37
CA GLN A 227 -8.29 14.80 15.14
C GLN A 227 -7.62 15.80 16.10
N ASP A 228 -6.36 15.59 16.46
CA ASP A 228 -5.60 16.51 17.33
C ASP A 228 -5.21 17.82 16.62
N ALA A 229 -5.21 17.81 15.27
CA ALA A 229 -4.86 18.97 14.45
C ALA A 229 -6.04 19.49 13.62
N ALA A 230 -6.97 18.62 13.22
CA ALA A 230 -8.12 18.96 12.39
C ALA A 230 -9.28 18.02 12.70
N LYS A 231 -10.48 18.56 12.92
CA LYS A 231 -11.65 17.80 13.41
C LYS A 231 -12.70 17.53 12.35
N TYR A 232 -12.63 18.19 11.20
CA TYR A 232 -13.68 18.15 10.20
C TYR A 232 -13.26 17.26 9.03
N VAL A 233 -14.00 16.20 8.78
CA VAL A 233 -13.80 15.32 7.63
C VAL A 233 -15.01 15.46 6.72
N THR A 234 -14.81 15.97 5.52
CA THR A 234 -15.86 16.10 4.50
C THR A 234 -15.76 14.91 3.54
N ASP A 235 -16.87 14.19 3.42
CA ASP A 235 -17.01 13.06 2.50
C ASP A 235 -17.21 13.60 1.08
N THR A 236 -16.14 13.53 0.31
CA THR A 236 -16.20 13.83 -1.14
C THR A 236 -16.44 12.56 -1.95
N GLY A 237 -16.19 11.39 -1.37
CA GLY A 237 -16.24 10.09 -2.07
C GLY A 237 -15.27 9.96 -3.24
N GLN A 238 -14.52 11.02 -3.55
CA GLN A 238 -13.68 11.12 -4.73
C GLN A 238 -12.36 11.87 -4.44
N PRO A 239 -11.26 11.47 -5.11
CA PRO A 239 -11.12 10.24 -5.91
C PRO A 239 -11.11 8.98 -5.05
N ALA A 240 -11.24 7.82 -5.67
CA ALA A 240 -11.07 6.53 -5.01
C ALA A 240 -9.59 6.28 -4.63
N ILE A 241 -9.34 5.60 -3.52
CA ILE A 241 -7.97 5.25 -3.09
C ILE A 241 -7.72 3.77 -3.37
N PHE A 242 -6.77 3.51 -4.25
CA PHE A 242 -6.21 2.19 -4.51
C PHE A 242 -4.82 2.08 -3.90
N LEU A 243 -4.40 0.86 -3.63
CA LEU A 243 -3.03 0.53 -3.20
C LEU A 243 -2.43 -0.42 -4.23
N ILE A 244 -1.17 -0.15 -4.59
CA ILE A 244 -0.39 -1.07 -5.42
C ILE A 244 0.74 -1.69 -4.59
N VAL A 245 0.98 -2.96 -4.82
CA VAL A 245 2.09 -3.71 -4.22
C VAL A 245 3.20 -3.76 -5.23
N GLU A 246 4.26 -3.02 -5.00
CA GLU A 246 5.43 -2.97 -5.85
C GLU A 246 6.61 -3.69 -5.20
N LEU A 247 7.13 -4.72 -5.88
CA LEU A 247 8.34 -5.41 -5.48
C LEU A 247 9.56 -4.81 -6.20
N SER A 248 10.70 -4.87 -5.55
CA SER A 248 11.97 -4.63 -6.25
C SER A 248 12.18 -5.71 -7.32
N ALA A 249 12.20 -5.29 -8.59
CA ALA A 249 12.44 -6.21 -9.70
C ALA A 249 13.80 -6.89 -9.59
N LYS A 250 14.82 -6.16 -9.11
CA LYS A 250 16.17 -6.68 -8.87
C LYS A 250 16.19 -7.78 -7.80
N TRP A 251 15.56 -7.50 -6.64
CA TRP A 251 15.48 -8.48 -5.56
C TRP A 251 14.66 -9.70 -5.99
N ARG A 252 13.48 -9.49 -6.57
CA ARG A 252 12.65 -10.59 -7.04
C ARG A 252 13.38 -11.49 -8.05
N ALA A 253 14.12 -10.90 -9.00
CA ALA A 253 14.89 -11.65 -9.98
C ALA A 253 16.05 -12.47 -9.34
N SER A 254 16.55 -12.07 -8.16
CA SER A 254 17.57 -12.82 -7.43
C SER A 254 17.01 -14.03 -6.67
N LEU A 255 15.69 -14.13 -6.51
CA LEU A 255 15.07 -15.26 -5.84
C LEU A 255 15.07 -16.53 -6.71
N PRO A 256 15.14 -17.73 -6.11
CA PRO A 256 14.76 -18.97 -6.77
C PRO A 256 13.35 -18.87 -7.39
N LYS A 257 13.10 -19.60 -8.49
CA LYS A 257 11.85 -19.50 -9.26
C LYS A 257 10.59 -19.79 -8.43
N ASP A 258 10.66 -20.78 -7.55
CA ASP A 258 9.57 -21.12 -6.64
C ASP A 258 9.26 -19.97 -5.66
N LEU A 259 10.26 -19.29 -5.13
CA LEU A 259 10.06 -18.11 -4.27
C LEU A 259 9.52 -16.90 -5.04
N GLN A 260 9.93 -16.71 -6.31
CA GLN A 260 9.32 -15.69 -7.17
C GLN A 260 7.81 -15.93 -7.33
N GLN A 261 7.41 -17.19 -7.56
CA GLN A 261 5.99 -17.55 -7.68
C GLN A 261 5.22 -17.36 -6.37
N ILE A 262 5.84 -17.67 -5.24
CA ILE A 262 5.24 -17.49 -3.92
C ILE A 262 4.95 -16.01 -3.65
N VAL A 263 5.93 -15.13 -3.82
CA VAL A 263 5.73 -13.70 -3.53
C VAL A 263 4.67 -13.07 -4.45
N ASP A 264 4.64 -13.42 -5.74
CA ASP A 264 3.64 -12.90 -6.68
C ASP A 264 2.24 -13.42 -6.36
N ARG A 265 2.10 -14.73 -6.18
CA ARG A 265 0.83 -15.38 -5.89
C ARG A 265 0.21 -14.87 -4.59
N ASP A 266 1.04 -14.74 -3.55
CA ASP A 266 0.54 -14.37 -2.22
C ASP A 266 0.16 -12.89 -2.19
N ALA A 267 0.87 -11.99 -2.88
CA ALA A 267 0.44 -10.61 -3.06
C ALA A 267 -0.94 -10.53 -3.73
N ALA A 268 -1.11 -11.20 -4.87
CA ALA A 268 -2.37 -11.21 -5.60
C ALA A 268 -3.52 -11.82 -4.77
N LYS A 269 -3.26 -12.92 -4.06
CA LYS A 269 -4.25 -13.58 -3.19
C LYS A 269 -4.69 -12.67 -2.04
N GLN A 270 -3.75 -12.01 -1.37
CA GLN A 270 -4.07 -11.12 -0.26
C GLN A 270 -4.77 -9.84 -0.73
N ALA A 271 -4.50 -9.35 -1.95
CA ALA A 271 -5.20 -8.21 -2.54
C ALA A 271 -6.71 -8.44 -2.69
N VAL A 272 -7.14 -9.68 -2.87
CA VAL A 272 -8.57 -10.06 -2.87
C VAL A 272 -9.06 -10.37 -1.46
N ALA A 273 -8.26 -11.05 -0.65
CA ALA A 273 -8.65 -11.51 0.67
C ALA A 273 -8.87 -10.37 1.68
N ILE A 274 -8.28 -9.19 1.46
CA ILE A 274 -8.44 -8.01 2.34
C ILE A 274 -9.83 -7.35 2.22
N ASN A 275 -10.53 -7.52 1.11
CA ASN A 275 -11.76 -6.81 0.78
C ASN A 275 -12.86 -6.80 1.89
N PRO A 276 -13.20 -7.92 2.54
CA PRO A 276 -14.19 -7.90 3.62
C PRO A 276 -13.74 -7.09 4.84
N TYR A 277 -12.45 -7.14 5.15
CA TYR A 277 -11.86 -6.37 6.24
C TYR A 277 -11.95 -4.87 5.97
N ASP A 278 -11.59 -4.42 4.77
CA ASP A 278 -11.56 -3.00 4.39
C ASP A 278 -12.94 -2.35 4.56
N ALA A 279 -14.00 -3.01 4.10
CA ALA A 279 -15.35 -2.49 4.18
C ALA A 279 -15.87 -2.37 5.63
N GLN A 280 -15.56 -3.33 6.48
CA GLN A 280 -15.95 -3.31 7.89
C GLN A 280 -15.12 -2.29 8.66
N PHE A 281 -13.81 -2.30 8.45
CA PHE A 281 -12.88 -1.39 9.11
C PHE A 281 -13.24 0.09 8.84
N TYR A 282 -13.59 0.43 7.59
CA TYR A 282 -14.02 1.80 7.25
C TYR A 282 -15.25 2.24 8.08
N LYS A 283 -16.26 1.37 8.24
CA LYS A 283 -17.45 1.66 9.05
C LYS A 283 -17.10 1.88 10.52
N ASP A 284 -16.24 1.04 11.08
CA ASP A 284 -15.81 1.13 12.47
C ASP A 284 -15.01 2.41 12.72
N GLN A 285 -14.12 2.78 11.80
CA GLN A 285 -13.33 4.01 11.90
C GLN A 285 -14.17 5.28 11.81
N ARG A 286 -15.26 5.27 11.04
CA ARG A 286 -16.21 6.39 11.02
C ARG A 286 -16.87 6.61 12.39
N LYS A 287 -17.26 5.55 13.06
CA LYS A 287 -17.81 5.61 14.42
C LYS A 287 -16.77 6.15 15.42
N ILE A 288 -15.57 5.58 15.39
CA ILE A 288 -14.46 5.99 16.27
C ILE A 288 -14.10 7.46 16.05
N TRP A 289 -14.12 7.97 14.81
CA TRP A 289 -13.86 9.37 14.50
C TRP A 289 -14.81 10.30 15.25
N VAL A 290 -16.09 10.00 15.19
CA VAL A 290 -17.15 10.80 15.89
C VAL A 290 -17.02 10.66 17.40
N GLU A 291 -16.79 9.46 17.93
CA GLU A 291 -16.59 9.20 19.36
C GLU A 291 -15.40 9.99 19.95
N ARG A 292 -14.37 10.25 19.13
CA ARG A 292 -13.20 11.06 19.50
C ARG A 292 -13.40 12.55 19.30
N GLY A 293 -14.63 13.01 19.05
CA GLY A 293 -14.98 14.43 18.89
C GLY A 293 -14.68 15.01 17.51
N GLY A 294 -14.42 14.16 16.49
CA GLY A 294 -14.37 14.56 15.09
C GLY A 294 -15.76 14.69 14.51
N GLU A 295 -15.91 15.51 13.47
CA GLU A 295 -17.15 15.64 12.72
C GLU A 295 -16.96 15.02 11.34
N PHE A 296 -17.92 14.20 10.90
CA PHE A 296 -18.00 13.65 9.55
C PHE A 296 -19.13 14.34 8.80
N ILE A 297 -18.77 15.10 7.77
CA ILE A 297 -19.66 15.99 7.03
C ILE A 297 -19.96 15.35 5.67
N SER A 298 -21.23 15.26 5.32
CA SER A 298 -21.69 14.98 3.96
C SER A 298 -22.07 16.29 3.28
N LEU A 299 -21.63 16.48 2.04
CA LEU A 299 -22.11 17.60 1.22
C LEU A 299 -23.61 17.48 0.95
N PRO A 300 -24.34 18.59 0.76
CA PRO A 300 -25.71 18.56 0.27
C PRO A 300 -25.82 17.71 -1.01
N PRO A 301 -26.90 16.92 -1.19
CA PRO A 301 -27.02 15.99 -2.33
C PRO A 301 -26.95 16.65 -3.71
N ASP A 302 -27.48 17.86 -3.83
CA ASP A 302 -27.41 18.69 -5.05
C ASP A 302 -25.97 19.16 -5.32
N GLU A 303 -25.25 19.59 -4.30
CA GLU A 303 -23.83 19.96 -4.43
C GLU A 303 -22.93 18.73 -4.69
N GLN A 304 -23.22 17.58 -4.08
CA GLN A 304 -22.53 16.34 -4.40
C GLN A 304 -22.71 15.97 -5.88
N SER A 305 -23.93 16.14 -6.41
CA SER A 305 -24.23 15.89 -7.82
C SER A 305 -23.51 16.88 -8.74
N ALA A 306 -23.56 18.18 -8.39
CA ALA A 306 -22.86 19.23 -9.13
C ALA A 306 -21.34 19.02 -9.16
N MET A 307 -20.74 18.61 -8.03
CA MET A 307 -19.33 18.25 -7.95
C MET A 307 -19.00 17.10 -8.91
N MET A 308 -19.82 16.06 -8.93
CA MET A 308 -19.60 14.91 -9.81
C MET A 308 -19.76 15.24 -11.28
N GLU A 309 -20.69 16.13 -11.64
CA GLU A 309 -20.87 16.63 -13.00
C GLU A 309 -19.65 17.46 -13.45
N ASP A 310 -19.20 18.41 -12.62
CA ASP A 310 -18.05 19.25 -12.90
C ASP A 310 -16.75 18.42 -13.02
N MET A 311 -16.58 17.43 -12.17
CA MET A 311 -15.40 16.57 -12.19
C MET A 311 -15.45 15.46 -13.25
N GLY A 312 -16.61 15.18 -13.84
CA GLY A 312 -16.85 13.98 -14.66
C GLY A 312 -15.95 13.84 -15.89
N ASN A 313 -15.46 14.94 -16.43
CA ASN A 313 -14.57 14.93 -17.59
C ASN A 313 -13.09 15.21 -17.26
N VAL A 314 -12.70 15.29 -16.00
CA VAL A 314 -11.29 15.54 -15.59
C VAL A 314 -10.34 14.55 -16.26
N GLY A 315 -10.71 13.27 -16.28
CA GLY A 315 -9.88 12.25 -16.92
C GLY A 315 -9.67 12.49 -18.42
N GLU A 316 -10.70 12.93 -19.13
CA GLU A 316 -10.62 13.26 -20.56
C GLU A 316 -9.74 14.51 -20.81
N VAL A 317 -9.91 15.53 -19.96
CA VAL A 317 -9.14 16.77 -20.05
C VAL A 317 -7.65 16.53 -19.82
N VAL A 318 -7.30 15.84 -18.75
CA VAL A 318 -5.89 15.54 -18.37
C VAL A 318 -5.20 14.66 -19.41
N THR A 319 -5.94 13.76 -20.06
CA THR A 319 -5.37 12.80 -21.03
C THR A 319 -5.41 13.30 -22.49
N LYS A 320 -6.05 14.46 -22.78
CA LYS A 320 -6.36 14.92 -24.12
C LYS A 320 -5.16 14.90 -25.08
N ASP A 321 -4.04 15.45 -24.65
CA ASP A 321 -2.84 15.62 -25.47
C ASP A 321 -1.76 14.57 -25.15
N LYS A 322 -2.14 13.45 -24.51
CA LYS A 322 -1.26 12.37 -24.05
C LYS A 322 -1.77 11.01 -24.57
N PRO A 323 -1.53 10.64 -25.84
CA PRO A 323 -2.17 9.47 -26.47
C PRO A 323 -2.02 8.17 -25.68
N ALA A 324 -0.81 7.83 -25.22
CA ALA A 324 -0.56 6.60 -24.48
C ALA A 324 -1.27 6.56 -23.11
N LEU A 325 -1.35 7.72 -22.43
CA LEU A 325 -2.11 7.86 -21.18
C LEU A 325 -3.61 7.74 -21.45
N ARG A 326 -4.09 8.37 -22.54
CA ARG A 326 -5.50 8.34 -22.94
C ARG A 326 -5.98 6.94 -23.30
N ASP A 327 -5.22 6.19 -24.08
CA ASP A 327 -5.58 4.82 -24.47
C ASP A 327 -5.70 3.92 -23.23
N ALA A 328 -4.74 3.99 -22.32
CA ALA A 328 -4.77 3.25 -21.08
C ALA A 328 -5.93 3.72 -20.18
N PHE A 329 -6.20 5.03 -20.10
CA PHE A 329 -7.34 5.57 -19.36
C PHE A 329 -8.67 5.07 -19.90
N MET A 330 -8.88 5.12 -21.21
CA MET A 330 -10.12 4.64 -21.83
C MET A 330 -10.34 3.15 -21.62
N ALA A 331 -9.28 2.34 -21.61
CA ALA A 331 -9.37 0.92 -21.29
C ALA A 331 -9.84 0.68 -19.85
N ILE A 332 -9.32 1.47 -18.88
CA ILE A 332 -9.75 1.41 -17.48
C ILE A 332 -11.20 1.90 -17.33
N VAL A 333 -11.58 2.99 -17.98
CA VAL A 333 -12.97 3.48 -17.99
C VAL A 333 -13.93 2.44 -18.55
N ALA A 334 -13.57 1.77 -19.64
CA ALA A 334 -14.38 0.70 -20.22
C ALA A 334 -14.55 -0.48 -19.25
N ALA A 335 -13.48 -0.89 -18.56
CA ALA A 335 -13.53 -1.92 -17.54
C ALA A 335 -14.42 -1.49 -16.37
N ALA A 336 -14.25 -0.27 -15.84
CA ALA A 336 -15.06 0.24 -14.75
C ALA A 336 -16.56 0.32 -15.13
N LYS A 337 -16.88 0.80 -16.33
CA LYS A 337 -18.29 0.83 -16.81
C LYS A 337 -18.91 -0.55 -16.90
N ARG A 338 -18.19 -1.56 -17.34
CA ARG A 338 -18.68 -2.95 -17.42
C ARG A 338 -18.98 -3.56 -16.06
N LEU A 339 -18.32 -3.09 -15.02
CA LEU A 339 -18.35 -3.64 -13.65
C LEU A 339 -19.29 -2.86 -12.69
N ARG A 340 -20.04 -1.87 -13.19
CA ARG A 340 -21.04 -1.10 -12.40
C ARG A 340 -22.19 -1.94 -11.84
#